data_62ac97f7116ad4654c4b2c4f8892811e
#
_entry.id   62ac97f7116ad4654c4b2c4f8892811e
#
_cell.length_a   1.000
_cell.length_b   1.000
_cell.length_c   1.000
_cell.angle_alpha   90.00
_cell.angle_beta   90.00
_cell.angle_gamma   90.00
#
_symmetry.space_group_name_H-M   'P 1'
#
loop_
_entity.id
_entity.type
_entity.pdbx_description
1 polymer ?
#
loop_
_entity_poly.entity_id
_entity_poly.type
_entity_poly.pdbx_seq_one_letter_code
_entity_poly.pdbx_strand_id
1 'polypeptide(L)'
;MCIRDSLLTGCDTQFYKPPINRGGLIGIADTLTMASQRMLMSNQQLVQEHDVSEITENFPVWNQSDPDDEEFQRLKAGNYVDWRLPITGLVNNPISLSLEDLKRMPNRTQTTMHICEQGWSAIAQWTGAPLLSVLQAAGGIKPEAKYIMIDAYGGWYEVMTCSMSCTHKLFLPTV
;
A
#
# COMPACT_ATOMS: atom_id res chain seq x y z
N MET A 1 12.21 3.42 11.11
CA MET A 1 11.86 2.81 12.40
C MET A 1 10.42 3.17 12.73
N CYS A 2 9.50 2.57 11.98
CA CYS A 2 8.05 2.68 12.20
C CYS A 2 7.51 1.55 13.08
N ILE A 3 8.36 0.93 13.87
CA ILE A 3 7.99 -0.16 14.76
C ILE A 3 8.47 0.23 16.14
N ARG A 4 7.66 0.98 16.83
CA ARG A 4 7.68 0.94 18.29
C ARG A 4 6.30 1.21 18.83
N ASP A 5 5.80 0.16 19.41
CA ASP A 5 4.82 0.09 20.48
C ASP A 5 4.52 1.44 21.12
N SER A 6 3.52 2.10 20.61
CA SER A 6 2.72 2.91 21.46
C SER A 6 1.28 2.65 21.10
N LEU A 7 0.56 2.16 22.05
CA LEU A 7 -0.86 1.88 22.03
C LEU A 7 -1.74 3.09 21.65
N LEU A 8 -1.13 4.22 21.31
CA LEU A 8 -1.82 5.48 21.07
C LEU A 8 -1.41 6.23 19.80
N THR A 9 -0.33 5.82 19.10
CA THR A 9 0.06 6.51 17.88
C THR A 9 0.43 5.49 16.82
N GLY A 10 -0.40 5.37 15.80
CA GLY A 10 0.12 4.85 14.54
C GLY A 10 1.37 5.64 14.18
N CYS A 11 2.33 5.01 13.55
CA CYS A 11 3.63 5.50 13.13
C CYS A 11 3.93 6.94 13.51
N ASP A 12 4.97 7.12 14.27
CA ASP A 12 5.43 8.35 14.91
C ASP A 12 5.00 9.64 14.18
N THR A 13 4.35 10.53 14.90
CA THR A 13 3.90 11.85 14.42
C THR A 13 5.04 12.73 13.91
N GLN A 14 6.30 12.37 14.14
CA GLN A 14 7.46 13.07 13.61
C GLN A 14 7.55 13.06 12.08
N PHE A 15 6.92 12.07 11.42
CA PHE A 15 6.94 11.98 9.96
C PHE A 15 5.82 12.74 9.27
N TYR A 16 4.84 13.21 10.01
CA TYR A 16 3.80 14.05 9.43
C TYR A 16 4.21 15.53 9.45
N LYS A 17 4.97 15.92 8.45
CA LYS A 17 4.96 17.33 8.01
C LYS A 17 3.99 17.40 6.84
N PRO A 18 2.97 18.26 6.90
CA PRO A 18 2.08 18.42 5.76
C PRO A 18 2.94 18.70 4.52
N PRO A 19 2.66 18.06 3.39
CA PRO A 19 3.50 18.15 2.19
C PRO A 19 3.58 19.55 1.62
N ILE A 20 2.68 20.42 2.01
CA ILE A 20 2.62 21.82 1.61
C ILE A 20 2.63 22.65 2.90
N ASN A 21 3.64 23.47 3.08
CA ASN A 21 3.66 24.49 4.12
C ASN A 21 2.64 25.59 3.71
N ARG A 22 1.37 25.30 3.93
CA ARG A 22 0.30 26.28 3.77
C ARG A 22 0.32 27.14 5.02
N GLY A 23 1.01 28.29 4.94
CA GLY A 23 1.02 29.28 6.01
C GLY A 23 -0.37 29.85 6.30
N GLY A 24 -0.54 30.51 7.44
CA GLY A 24 -1.75 31.22 7.81
C GLY A 24 -2.91 30.31 8.26
N LEU A 25 -4.14 30.82 8.10
CA LEU A 25 -5.37 30.16 8.57
C LEU A 25 -5.61 28.78 7.95
N ILE A 26 -5.20 28.58 6.70
CA ILE A 26 -5.37 27.29 6.02
C ILE A 26 -4.48 26.22 6.66
N GLY A 27 -3.24 26.53 6.99
CA GLY A 27 -2.35 25.60 7.69
C GLY A 27 -2.83 25.23 9.09
N ILE A 28 -3.45 26.16 9.79
CA ILE A 28 -4.09 25.90 11.09
C ILE A 28 -5.30 24.98 10.90
N ALA A 29 -6.15 25.25 9.92
CA ALA A 29 -7.31 24.43 9.62
C ALA A 29 -6.91 22.99 9.24
N ASP A 30 -5.91 22.83 8.37
CA ASP A 30 -5.37 21.51 8.01
C ASP A 30 -4.86 20.75 9.25
N THR A 31 -4.12 21.43 10.12
CA THR A 31 -3.59 20.84 11.36
C THR A 31 -4.70 20.39 12.30
N LEU A 32 -5.72 21.22 12.50
CA LEU A 32 -6.86 20.90 13.35
C LEU A 32 -7.69 19.75 12.77
N THR A 33 -7.94 19.76 11.47
CA THR A 33 -8.67 18.69 10.77
C THR A 33 -7.93 17.34 10.91
N MET A 34 -6.64 17.33 10.69
CA MET A 34 -5.84 16.12 10.83
C MET A 34 -5.76 15.64 12.28
N ALA A 35 -5.66 16.55 13.23
CA ALA A 35 -5.66 16.21 14.65
C ALA A 35 -7.00 15.61 15.08
N SER A 36 -8.12 16.21 14.67
CA SER A 36 -9.47 15.71 14.99
C SER A 36 -9.72 14.34 14.35
N GLN A 37 -9.34 14.14 13.08
CA GLN A 37 -9.45 12.84 12.43
C GLN A 37 -8.65 11.76 13.17
N ARG A 38 -7.42 12.04 13.58
CA ARG A 38 -6.59 11.11 14.36
C ARG A 38 -7.17 10.80 15.73
N MET A 39 -7.80 11.77 16.37
CA MET A 39 -8.45 11.59 17.67
C MET A 39 -9.71 10.73 17.55
N LEU A 40 -10.45 10.86 16.46
CA LEU A 40 -11.71 10.16 16.23
C LEU A 40 -11.53 8.79 15.57
N MET A 41 -10.50 8.61 14.75
CA MET A 41 -10.23 7.36 14.05
C MET A 41 -9.22 6.51 14.85
N SER A 42 -9.68 5.40 15.41
CA SER A 42 -8.77 4.44 16.01
C SER A 42 -7.95 3.73 14.89
N ASN A 43 -6.67 3.41 15.18
CA ASN A 43 -5.79 2.71 14.24
C ASN A 43 -6.32 1.32 13.83
N GLN A 44 -7.31 0.80 14.52
CA GLN A 44 -7.91 -0.51 14.25
C GLN A 44 -9.04 -0.47 13.23
N GLN A 45 -9.53 0.73 12.87
CA GLN A 45 -10.72 0.89 12.01
C GLN A 45 -10.41 1.27 10.56
N LEU A 46 -9.14 1.34 10.16
CA LEU A 46 -8.76 1.78 8.81
C LEU A 46 -9.27 0.85 7.71
N VAL A 47 -9.39 -0.45 7.97
CA VAL A 47 -9.99 -1.41 7.04
C VAL A 47 -10.85 -2.39 7.82
N GLN A 48 -12.12 -2.45 7.48
CA GLN A 48 -13.03 -3.45 8.02
C GLN A 48 -12.85 -4.76 7.25
N GLU A 49 -12.66 -5.85 7.97
CA GLU A 49 -12.70 -7.19 7.37
C GLU A 49 -14.15 -7.69 7.35
N HIS A 50 -14.52 -8.31 6.24
CA HIS A 50 -15.84 -8.86 5.96
C HIS A 50 -15.81 -10.38 6.04
N ASP A 51 -16.98 -10.98 6.22
CA ASP A 51 -17.11 -12.42 6.14
C ASP A 51 -16.91 -12.91 4.70
N VAL A 52 -16.37 -14.12 4.54
CA VAL A 52 -16.14 -14.71 3.22
C VAL A 52 -17.44 -14.90 2.43
N SER A 53 -18.57 -15.06 3.12
CA SER A 53 -19.89 -15.16 2.50
C SER A 53 -20.39 -13.85 1.85
N GLU A 54 -19.76 -12.71 2.19
CA GLU A 54 -20.09 -11.40 1.63
C GLU A 54 -19.31 -11.09 0.34
N ILE A 55 -18.44 -12.00 -0.12
CA ILE A 55 -17.67 -11.81 -1.35
C ILE A 55 -18.61 -11.60 -2.52
N THR A 56 -18.37 -10.52 -3.28
CA THR A 56 -19.13 -10.17 -4.46
C THR A 56 -18.89 -11.20 -5.58
N GLU A 57 -19.94 -11.90 -6.02
CA GLU A 57 -19.85 -12.95 -7.04
C GLU A 57 -19.26 -12.45 -8.37
N ASN A 58 -19.66 -11.25 -8.80
CA ASN A 58 -19.19 -10.63 -10.03
C ASN A 58 -18.39 -9.36 -9.68
N PHE A 59 -17.10 -9.53 -9.42
CA PHE A 59 -16.23 -8.40 -9.12
C PHE A 59 -16.10 -7.50 -10.36
N PRO A 60 -16.47 -6.21 -10.27
CA PRO A 60 -16.36 -5.29 -11.39
C PRO A 60 -14.90 -5.12 -11.80
N VAL A 61 -14.64 -5.14 -13.10
CA VAL A 61 -13.30 -4.90 -13.65
C VAL A 61 -13.36 -3.65 -14.52
N TRP A 62 -12.57 -2.65 -14.17
CA TRP A 62 -12.58 -1.38 -14.91
C TRP A 62 -11.99 -1.51 -16.31
N ASN A 63 -10.88 -2.20 -16.42
CA ASN A 63 -10.23 -2.44 -17.71
C ASN A 63 -9.89 -3.92 -17.84
N GLN A 64 -10.44 -4.56 -18.86
CA GLN A 64 -10.22 -5.98 -19.12
C GLN A 64 -9.07 -6.23 -20.12
N SER A 65 -8.52 -5.18 -20.70
CA SER A 65 -7.40 -5.30 -21.63
C SER A 65 -6.06 -5.21 -20.87
N ASP A 66 -5.12 -6.01 -21.32
CA ASP A 66 -3.75 -5.86 -20.88
C ASP A 66 -3.19 -4.49 -21.26
N PRO A 67 -2.23 -3.96 -20.49
CA PRO A 67 -1.49 -2.79 -20.88
C PRO A 67 -0.83 -2.96 -22.26
N ASP A 68 -0.92 -1.94 -23.11
CA ASP A 68 -0.17 -1.85 -24.38
C ASP A 68 1.27 -1.42 -24.07
N ASP A 69 2.01 -2.37 -23.48
CA ASP A 69 3.39 -2.19 -23.02
C ASP A 69 4.18 -3.42 -23.45
N GLU A 70 5.24 -3.23 -24.22
CA GLU A 70 6.03 -4.33 -24.79
C GLU A 70 6.66 -5.20 -23.72
N GLU A 71 7.15 -4.60 -22.64
CA GLU A 71 7.76 -5.32 -21.54
C GLU A 71 6.72 -6.15 -20.78
N PHE A 72 5.51 -5.60 -20.55
CA PHE A 72 4.42 -6.36 -19.96
C PHE A 72 4.06 -7.58 -20.82
N GLN A 73 3.91 -7.40 -22.14
CA GLN A 73 3.57 -8.49 -23.05
C GLN A 73 4.68 -9.56 -23.08
N ARG A 74 5.94 -9.16 -23.06
CA ARG A 74 7.09 -10.06 -22.98
C ARG A 74 7.05 -10.89 -21.69
N LEU A 75 6.83 -10.24 -20.55
CA LEU A 75 6.75 -10.90 -19.25
C LEU A 75 5.56 -11.86 -19.19
N LYS A 76 4.41 -11.45 -19.71
CA LYS A 76 3.20 -12.29 -19.78
C LYS A 76 3.45 -13.54 -20.61
N ALA A 77 4.08 -13.41 -21.79
CA ALA A 77 4.44 -14.56 -22.63
C ALA A 77 5.41 -15.52 -21.93
N GLY A 78 6.28 -15.02 -21.05
CA GLY A 78 7.20 -15.80 -20.21
C GLY A 78 6.62 -16.25 -18.87
N ASN A 79 5.30 -16.20 -18.66
CA ASN A 79 4.65 -16.50 -17.38
C ASN A 79 5.28 -15.75 -16.18
N TYR A 80 5.71 -14.51 -16.41
CA TYR A 80 6.29 -13.61 -15.42
C TYR A 80 7.54 -14.14 -14.69
N VAL A 81 8.24 -15.14 -15.22
CA VAL A 81 9.45 -15.72 -14.61
C VAL A 81 10.54 -14.67 -14.43
N ASP A 82 10.67 -13.78 -15.42
CA ASP A 82 11.66 -12.69 -15.40
C ASP A 82 11.16 -11.42 -14.71
N TRP A 83 9.91 -11.41 -14.25
CA TRP A 83 9.38 -10.25 -13.54
C TRP A 83 10.15 -9.99 -12.26
N ARG A 84 10.40 -8.71 -11.98
CA ARG A 84 11.10 -8.26 -10.77
C ARG A 84 10.40 -7.06 -10.17
N LEU A 85 10.34 -7.04 -8.85
CA LEU A 85 9.93 -5.89 -8.05
C LEU A 85 11.19 -5.18 -7.55
N PRO A 86 11.63 -4.09 -8.18
CA PRO A 86 12.72 -3.29 -7.66
C PRO A 86 12.23 -2.47 -6.47
N ILE A 87 12.96 -2.54 -5.35
CA ILE A 87 12.74 -1.72 -4.17
C ILE A 87 13.94 -0.80 -4.06
N THR A 88 13.73 0.47 -4.37
CA THR A 88 14.78 1.47 -4.54
C THR A 88 14.46 2.76 -3.78
N GLY A 89 15.28 3.79 -3.96
CA GLY A 89 15.09 5.10 -3.34
C GLY A 89 15.58 5.11 -1.89
N LEU A 90 14.76 5.66 -0.99
CA LEU A 90 15.13 5.86 0.41
C LEU A 90 14.92 4.61 1.27
N VAL A 91 15.49 3.49 0.83
CA VAL A 91 15.63 2.24 1.61
C VAL A 91 17.08 2.04 2.03
N ASN A 92 17.33 1.24 3.07
CA ASN A 92 18.70 1.01 3.55
C ASN A 92 19.48 0.14 2.58
N ASN A 93 18.88 -0.91 2.03
CA ASN A 93 19.51 -1.83 1.08
C ASN A 93 18.57 -2.00 -0.13
N PRO A 94 18.83 -1.32 -1.25
CA PRO A 94 18.08 -1.56 -2.48
C PRO A 94 18.15 -3.02 -2.91
N ILE A 95 17.01 -3.61 -3.21
CA ILE A 95 16.90 -5.02 -3.63
C ILE A 95 15.94 -5.15 -4.80
N SER A 96 15.97 -6.31 -5.45
CA SER A 96 15.05 -6.68 -6.50
C SER A 96 14.51 -8.08 -6.20
N LEU A 97 13.20 -8.19 -6.00
CA LEU A 97 12.53 -9.44 -5.65
C LEU A 97 11.85 -10.04 -6.87
N SER A 98 11.96 -11.36 -7.00
CA SER A 98 11.17 -12.12 -7.96
C SER A 98 9.76 -12.39 -7.41
N LEU A 99 8.85 -12.82 -8.27
CA LEU A 99 7.51 -13.27 -7.85
C LEU A 99 7.61 -14.45 -6.86
N GLU A 100 8.57 -15.34 -7.07
CA GLU A 100 8.83 -16.47 -6.18
C GLU A 100 9.34 -16.02 -4.79
N ASP A 101 10.16 -14.98 -4.73
CA ASP A 101 10.60 -14.42 -3.46
C ASP A 101 9.42 -13.86 -2.66
N LEU A 102 8.52 -13.15 -3.34
CA LEU A 102 7.29 -12.64 -2.71
C LEU A 102 6.38 -13.77 -2.21
N LYS A 103 6.22 -14.84 -3.00
CA LYS A 103 5.40 -16.00 -2.62
C LYS A 103 5.97 -16.77 -1.43
N ARG A 104 7.29 -16.71 -1.20
CA ARG A 104 7.95 -17.33 -0.04
C ARG A 104 7.86 -16.48 1.22
N MET A 105 7.53 -15.19 1.10
CA MET A 105 7.34 -14.33 2.27
C MET A 105 6.12 -14.77 3.07
N PRO A 106 6.05 -14.43 4.38
CA PRO A 106 4.83 -14.60 5.15
C PRO A 106 3.66 -13.94 4.43
N ASN A 107 2.62 -14.71 4.17
CA ASN A 107 1.42 -14.21 3.49
C ASN A 107 0.34 -13.85 4.49
N ARG A 108 -0.47 -12.89 4.12
CA ARG A 108 -1.70 -12.54 4.81
C ARG A 108 -2.87 -12.62 3.83
N THR A 109 -3.96 -13.20 4.30
CA THR A 109 -5.25 -13.18 3.60
C THR A 109 -6.22 -12.29 4.37
N GLN A 110 -6.96 -11.44 3.66
CA GLN A 110 -8.02 -10.62 4.25
C GLN A 110 -9.15 -10.45 3.23
N THR A 111 -10.37 -10.35 3.75
CA THR A 111 -11.56 -10.09 2.92
C THR A 111 -11.99 -8.66 3.19
N THR A 112 -11.87 -7.79 2.18
CA THR A 112 -12.11 -6.35 2.34
C THR A 112 -12.94 -5.80 1.20
N MET A 113 -13.64 -4.70 1.50
CA MET A 113 -14.35 -3.93 0.49
C MET A 113 -13.37 -3.06 -0.28
N HIS A 114 -13.43 -3.18 -1.60
CA HIS A 114 -12.80 -2.24 -2.53
C HIS A 114 -13.83 -1.23 -2.99
N ILE A 115 -13.51 0.05 -2.88
CA ILE A 115 -14.35 1.17 -3.32
C ILE A 115 -13.63 1.86 -4.46
N CYS A 116 -14.26 1.90 -5.63
CA CYS A 116 -13.73 2.56 -6.80
C CYS A 116 -14.23 4.01 -6.89
N GLU A 117 -13.41 4.90 -7.38
CA GLU A 117 -13.78 6.30 -7.67
C GLU A 117 -14.93 6.44 -8.69
N GLN A 118 -15.16 5.41 -9.50
CA GLN A 118 -16.26 5.34 -10.44
C GLN A 118 -17.63 5.11 -9.78
N GLY A 119 -17.69 4.99 -8.44
CA GLY A 119 -18.94 4.89 -7.68
C GLY A 119 -19.45 3.48 -7.47
N TRP A 120 -18.67 2.44 -7.75
CA TRP A 120 -19.00 1.07 -7.37
C TRP A 120 -18.12 0.56 -6.23
N SER A 121 -18.62 -0.42 -5.51
CA SER A 121 -17.87 -1.12 -4.48
C SER A 121 -18.07 -2.63 -4.61
N ALA A 122 -17.07 -3.40 -4.21
CA ALA A 122 -17.13 -4.86 -4.21
C ALA A 122 -16.26 -5.42 -3.09
N ILE A 123 -16.65 -6.56 -2.56
CA ILE A 123 -15.90 -7.29 -1.53
C ILE A 123 -15.15 -8.43 -2.19
N ALA A 124 -13.85 -8.52 -1.93
CA ALA A 124 -13.01 -9.60 -2.40
C ALA A 124 -12.05 -10.08 -1.33
N GLN A 125 -11.59 -11.29 -1.50
CA GLN A 125 -10.52 -11.85 -0.68
C GLN A 125 -9.19 -11.67 -1.37
N TRP A 126 -8.22 -11.13 -0.65
CA TRP A 126 -6.89 -10.81 -1.14
C TRP A 126 -5.85 -11.57 -0.33
N THR A 127 -4.89 -12.17 -1.02
CA THR A 127 -3.75 -12.83 -0.38
C THR A 127 -2.46 -12.24 -0.91
N GLY A 128 -1.50 -11.95 -0.04
CA GLY A 128 -0.22 -11.41 -0.47
C GLY A 128 0.76 -11.17 0.66
N ALA A 129 1.97 -10.74 0.29
CA ALA A 129 3.01 -10.38 1.25
C ALA A 129 2.72 -9.00 1.85
N PRO A 130 2.73 -8.84 3.18
CA PRO A 130 2.59 -7.53 3.80
C PRO A 130 3.67 -6.57 3.30
N LEU A 131 3.27 -5.37 2.88
CA LEU A 131 4.21 -4.36 2.37
C LEU A 131 5.33 -4.06 3.38
N LEU A 132 5.00 -4.07 4.67
CA LEU A 132 5.99 -3.90 5.72
C LEU A 132 7.08 -4.99 5.67
N SER A 133 6.73 -6.26 5.43
CA SER A 133 7.69 -7.35 5.30
C SER A 133 8.60 -7.17 4.08
N VAL A 134 8.04 -6.67 2.98
CA VAL A 134 8.80 -6.36 1.76
C VAL A 134 9.80 -5.22 2.01
N LEU A 135 9.38 -4.17 2.71
CA LEU A 135 10.27 -3.06 3.08
C LEU A 135 11.34 -3.48 4.08
N GLN A 136 11.02 -4.37 5.01
CA GLN A 136 11.97 -4.93 5.96
C GLN A 136 13.04 -5.78 5.27
N ALA A 137 12.69 -6.51 4.21
CA ALA A 137 13.67 -7.24 3.39
C ALA A 137 14.69 -6.30 2.74
N ALA A 138 14.29 -5.06 2.43
CA ALA A 138 15.20 -3.99 1.98
C ALA A 138 15.94 -3.28 3.14
N GLY A 139 15.97 -3.87 4.32
CA GLY A 139 16.61 -3.28 5.52
C GLY A 139 15.80 -2.14 6.14
N GLY A 140 14.54 -1.94 5.73
CA GLY A 140 13.67 -0.86 6.15
C GLY A 140 13.88 0.42 5.35
N ILE A 141 12.99 1.39 5.60
CA ILE A 141 13.03 2.72 4.98
C ILE A 141 13.91 3.67 5.80
N LYS A 142 14.55 4.61 5.13
CA LYS A 142 15.33 5.67 5.78
C LYS A 142 14.40 6.69 6.46
N PRO A 143 14.86 7.38 7.52
CA PRO A 143 14.02 8.35 8.24
C PRO A 143 13.48 9.50 7.38
N GLU A 144 14.16 9.83 6.29
CA GLU A 144 13.79 10.88 5.36
C GLU A 144 12.66 10.47 4.41
N ALA A 145 12.37 9.15 4.29
CA ALA A 145 11.31 8.63 3.45
C ALA A 145 9.95 9.03 4.01
N LYS A 146 9.18 9.77 3.21
CA LYS A 146 7.83 10.23 3.59
C LYS A 146 6.74 9.50 2.82
N TYR A 147 7.07 9.07 1.62
CA TYR A 147 6.14 8.46 0.68
C TYR A 147 6.72 7.18 0.11
N ILE A 148 5.82 6.27 -0.22
CA ILE A 148 6.09 5.09 -1.03
C ILE A 148 5.30 5.30 -2.31
N MET A 149 5.97 5.15 -3.44
CA MET A 149 5.35 5.11 -4.76
C MET A 149 5.40 3.68 -5.27
N ILE A 150 4.29 3.21 -5.77
CA ILE A 150 4.14 1.90 -6.40
C ILE A 150 3.78 2.14 -7.86
N ASP A 151 4.66 1.74 -8.74
CA ASP A 151 4.45 1.83 -10.19
C ASP A 151 3.86 0.53 -10.73
N ALA A 152 2.95 0.65 -11.68
CA ALA A 152 2.36 -0.47 -12.39
C ALA A 152 2.53 -0.28 -13.91
N TYR A 153 2.49 -1.40 -14.63
CA TYR A 153 2.50 -1.33 -16.10
C TYR A 153 1.27 -0.57 -16.63
N GLY A 154 1.44 0.08 -17.77
CA GLY A 154 0.39 0.92 -18.36
C GLY A 154 0.38 2.36 -17.82
N GLY A 155 1.44 2.78 -17.13
CA GLY A 155 1.63 4.15 -16.65
C GLY A 155 0.84 4.53 -15.42
N TRP A 156 0.30 3.56 -14.70
CA TRP A 156 -0.38 3.78 -13.42
C TRP A 156 0.61 3.79 -12.26
N TYR A 157 0.36 4.64 -11.31
CA TYR A 157 1.10 4.66 -10.05
C TYR A 157 0.21 5.05 -8.88
N GLU A 158 0.58 4.56 -7.70
CA GLU A 158 -0.05 4.94 -6.43
C GLU A 158 0.99 5.52 -5.50
N VAL A 159 0.59 6.53 -4.74
CA VAL A 159 1.45 7.17 -3.73
C VAL A 159 0.77 7.11 -2.37
N MET A 160 1.46 6.56 -1.41
CA MET A 160 0.99 6.50 -0.05
C MET A 160 2.01 7.07 0.93
N THR A 161 1.56 7.52 2.08
CA THR A 161 2.47 7.95 3.15
C THR A 161 3.12 6.73 3.80
N CYS A 162 4.38 6.85 4.25
CA CYS A 162 5.06 5.78 4.97
C CYS A 162 4.29 5.33 6.22
N SER A 163 3.50 6.23 6.84
CA SER A 163 2.65 5.87 7.96
C SER A 163 1.58 4.83 7.62
N MET A 164 1.06 4.84 6.39
CA MET A 164 0.09 3.84 5.93
C MET A 164 0.73 2.48 5.68
N SER A 165 1.99 2.45 5.24
CA SER A 165 2.73 1.21 5.00
C SER A 165 3.02 0.41 6.27
N CYS A 166 2.96 1.05 7.42
CA CYS A 166 3.15 0.40 8.72
C CYS A 166 1.88 -0.33 9.20
N THR A 167 0.75 -0.16 8.54
CA THR A 167 -0.44 -0.94 8.85
C THR A 167 -0.25 -2.35 8.31
N HIS A 168 -0.49 -3.36 9.14
CA HIS A 168 -0.45 -4.77 8.72
C HIS A 168 -1.53 -5.13 7.67
N LYS A 169 -2.32 -4.15 7.25
CA LYS A 169 -3.46 -4.34 6.34
C LYS A 169 -3.14 -4.07 4.88
N LEU A 170 -1.96 -3.49 4.61
CA LEU A 170 -1.50 -3.26 3.25
C LEU A 170 -0.54 -4.37 2.82
N PHE A 171 -0.79 -5.01 1.71
CA PHE A 171 0.03 -6.09 1.18
C PHE A 171 0.07 -6.04 -0.35
N LEU A 172 1.09 -6.67 -0.91
CA LEU A 172 1.21 -6.87 -2.35
C LEU A 172 0.55 -8.21 -2.70
N PRO A 173 -0.55 -8.22 -3.45
CA PRO A 173 -1.19 -9.46 -3.84
C PRO A 173 -0.22 -10.31 -4.68
N THR A 174 -0.17 -11.60 -4.37
CA THR A 174 0.66 -12.60 -5.07
C THR A 174 -0.24 -13.59 -5.77
N VAL A 175 -1.06 -13.12 -6.71
CA VAL A 175 -2.03 -13.96 -7.42
C VAL A 175 -1.38 -15.16 -8.08
#